data_7f44ed91fe3596e690560cfe1d8dd957
#
_entry.id   7f44ed91fe3596e690560cfe1d8dd957
#
_cell.length_a   1.000
_cell.length_b   1.000
_cell.length_c   1.000
_cell.angle_alpha   90.00
_cell.angle_beta   90.00
_cell.angle_gamma   90.00
#
_symmetry.space_group_name_H-M   'P 1'
#
loop_
_entity.id
_entity.type
_entity.pdbx_description
1 polymer ?
#
loop_
_entity_poly.entity_id
_entity_poly.type
_entity_poly.pdbx_seq_one_letter_code
_entity_poly.pdbx_strand_id
1 'polypeptide(L)'
;MRVDYPESAVGSTVMGPSRPTPSPGDGEIAHAFESALYGMRCAQLVVEAFLSYNASFREITRRAVERFVDRDWHGSQRDAVERIELYERWMQGTVVELEGALGENARSHTLWAQVKRHFTNLTEGLPDNEFCKTFFSSVTRQLFGTVGVSPDIEFVATDLNPLAAAKSTHRVTRLYTMSGDLTLLVKKLLESQPLRAPWADLDASAWVVASALERMLWQRGELRHIDSLEVIDAVFYQSSRAYLVGRMVGRRMSTPIAIALRNTEAGVVVDATMLSEDEVSILFGFARSYFHVDLEHVAATVSFLRELLPKKPAGELFTVLGRAKQGKTERYRSLFRHLSTSDDRFVPAPGQRGLVMICFTLPSFEVVFKVIRDHIAEVKSVSKKDVMAKYSFVFRHDRAGRLIDAQEFRRLRFPVARFAEELLDELRAEAADSVHLVGDDLIFDHLYIERRVTPLDIFLRDAPEAAARRAVVDYGRAIRDLAYTDVFPGDLLLKNFGVTRHGRVVFYDYDELCRVSDCQFRDLPQARCDEDEMRAEPWFFVGEHDVFPETLLNFLGMPGPLREEYLRAHADLYQPGFWRRTQQRIAAGEMLEVLPYVPPEAGEDSARAPVIAATPAAATPAAATPAAAQV
;
A
#
# COMPACT_ATOMS: atom_id res chain seq x y z
N MET A 1 93.13 -21.52 -16.45
CA MET A 1 93.56 -22.63 -17.35
C MET A 1 92.41 -22.85 -18.34
N ARG A 2 92.69 -22.41 -19.57
CA ARG A 2 91.78 -22.68 -20.72
C ARG A 2 91.94 -24.12 -21.11
N VAL A 3 90.87 -24.76 -21.51
CA VAL A 3 90.89 -25.84 -22.50
C VAL A 3 89.67 -25.72 -23.37
N ASP A 4 89.89 -25.36 -24.65
CA ASP A 4 88.95 -25.41 -25.77
C ASP A 4 88.72 -26.87 -26.21
N TYR A 5 87.56 -27.24 -26.66
CA TYR A 5 87.33 -28.30 -27.63
C TYR A 5 86.14 -27.99 -28.56
N PRO A 6 86.13 -28.48 -29.80
CA PRO A 6 85.50 -27.82 -30.94
C PRO A 6 84.12 -28.41 -31.31
N GLU A 7 83.46 -27.63 -32.18
CA GLU A 7 82.18 -27.97 -32.88
C GLU A 7 82.25 -29.26 -33.68
N SER A 8 81.14 -30.05 -33.61
CA SER A 8 80.74 -30.86 -34.74
C SER A 8 79.26 -30.84 -34.89
N ALA A 9 78.77 -30.32 -36.03
CA ALA A 9 77.43 -30.27 -36.49
C ALA A 9 76.89 -31.65 -36.82
N VAL A 10 75.68 -31.98 -36.27
CA VAL A 10 74.72 -32.90 -36.92
C VAL A 10 73.36 -32.34 -36.70
N GLY A 11 72.70 -31.85 -37.74
CA GLY A 11 71.33 -31.47 -37.74
C GLY A 11 70.39 -32.67 -37.66
N SER A 12 69.44 -32.62 -36.74
CA SER A 12 68.23 -33.40 -36.88
C SER A 12 67.07 -32.50 -36.40
N THR A 13 66.30 -32.02 -37.37
CA THR A 13 65.10 -31.32 -37.19
C THR A 13 64.02 -32.29 -36.62
N VAL A 14 63.83 -32.25 -35.29
CA VAL A 14 62.66 -32.91 -34.71
C VAL A 14 61.49 -31.91 -34.80
N MET A 15 60.55 -32.19 -35.75
CA MET A 15 59.24 -31.52 -35.75
C MET A 15 58.52 -31.89 -34.45
N GLY A 16 58.39 -30.91 -33.57
CA GLY A 16 57.48 -30.98 -32.44
C GLY A 16 56.02 -31.06 -32.95
N PRO A 17 55.13 -31.75 -32.21
CA PRO A 17 53.73 -31.82 -32.64
C PRO A 17 53.15 -30.39 -32.74
N SER A 18 52.70 -29.99 -33.94
CA SER A 18 51.92 -28.78 -34.18
C SER A 18 50.70 -28.81 -33.27
N ARG A 19 50.61 -27.81 -32.39
CA ARG A 19 49.31 -27.56 -31.68
C ARG A 19 48.23 -27.46 -32.74
N PRO A 20 47.12 -28.21 -32.59
CA PRO A 20 46.01 -28.06 -33.50
C PRO A 20 45.52 -26.63 -33.44
N THR A 21 45.43 -25.95 -34.53
CA THR A 21 44.70 -24.69 -34.70
C THR A 21 43.26 -24.95 -34.30
N PRO A 22 42.66 -24.18 -33.35
CA PRO A 22 41.28 -24.38 -32.97
C PRO A 22 40.40 -24.25 -34.20
N SER A 23 39.49 -25.21 -34.40
CA SER A 23 38.50 -25.14 -35.45
C SER A 23 37.61 -23.89 -35.23
N PRO A 24 37.03 -23.28 -36.28
CA PRO A 24 36.20 -22.10 -36.13
C PRO A 24 35.02 -22.28 -35.14
N GLY A 25 34.60 -23.51 -34.86
CA GLY A 25 33.57 -23.84 -33.88
C GLY A 25 34.05 -23.87 -32.43
N ASP A 26 35.35 -24.06 -32.16
CA ASP A 26 35.89 -24.17 -30.77
C ASP A 26 35.86 -22.82 -30.05
N GLY A 27 36.04 -21.71 -30.77
CA GLY A 27 35.95 -20.36 -30.23
C GLY A 27 34.49 -19.97 -29.90
N GLU A 28 33.52 -20.37 -30.73
CA GLU A 28 32.10 -20.11 -30.46
C GLU A 28 31.61 -20.95 -29.28
N ILE A 29 32.05 -22.19 -29.16
CA ILE A 29 31.68 -23.07 -28.02
C ILE A 29 32.30 -22.54 -26.72
N ALA A 30 33.55 -22.09 -26.72
CA ALA A 30 34.18 -21.50 -25.55
C ALA A 30 33.49 -20.20 -25.11
N HIS A 31 33.13 -19.33 -26.04
CA HIS A 31 32.43 -18.09 -25.77
C HIS A 31 30.98 -18.33 -25.25
N ALA A 32 30.27 -19.34 -25.80
CA ALA A 32 28.96 -19.73 -25.34
C ALA A 32 29.03 -20.32 -23.93
N PHE A 33 30.07 -21.10 -23.61
CA PHE A 33 30.27 -21.67 -22.27
C PHE A 33 30.61 -20.60 -21.24
N GLU A 34 31.46 -19.65 -21.55
CA GLU A 34 31.76 -18.51 -20.69
C GLU A 34 30.50 -17.67 -20.46
N SER A 35 29.73 -17.35 -21.49
CA SER A 35 28.47 -16.61 -21.37
C SER A 35 27.45 -17.33 -20.48
N ALA A 36 27.34 -18.65 -20.59
CA ALA A 36 26.46 -19.46 -19.74
C ALA A 36 26.92 -19.46 -18.26
N LEU A 37 28.24 -19.54 -18.02
CA LEU A 37 28.81 -19.47 -16.67
C LEU A 37 28.57 -18.10 -16.02
N TYR A 38 28.78 -17.01 -16.77
CA TYR A 38 28.45 -15.66 -16.31
C TYR A 38 26.96 -15.52 -16.03
N GLY A 39 26.09 -16.01 -16.89
CA GLY A 39 24.65 -15.98 -16.71
C GLY A 39 24.20 -16.70 -15.45
N MET A 40 24.77 -17.86 -15.16
CA MET A 40 24.48 -18.63 -13.94
C MET A 40 24.96 -17.87 -12.68
N ARG A 41 26.16 -17.32 -12.70
CA ARG A 41 26.73 -16.57 -11.58
C ARG A 41 25.91 -15.32 -11.26
N CYS A 42 25.46 -14.58 -12.27
CA CYS A 42 24.59 -13.42 -12.08
C CYS A 42 23.22 -13.83 -11.51
N ALA A 43 22.65 -14.93 -11.99
CA ALA A 43 21.40 -15.45 -11.44
C ALA A 43 21.55 -15.83 -9.96
N GLN A 44 22.64 -16.51 -9.58
CA GLN A 44 22.95 -16.84 -8.18
C GLN A 44 23.08 -15.59 -7.33
N LEU A 45 23.82 -14.56 -7.78
CA LEU A 45 23.98 -13.30 -7.06
C LEU A 45 22.63 -12.64 -6.77
N VAL A 46 21.71 -12.57 -7.75
CA VAL A 46 20.38 -11.99 -7.55
C VAL A 46 19.56 -12.82 -6.58
N VAL A 47 19.64 -14.17 -6.63
CA VAL A 47 18.95 -15.04 -5.68
C VAL A 47 19.49 -14.87 -4.26
N GLU A 48 20.81 -14.85 -4.08
CA GLU A 48 21.46 -14.68 -2.76
C GLU A 48 21.11 -13.31 -2.16
N ALA A 49 21.12 -12.25 -2.98
CA ALA A 49 20.70 -10.91 -2.55
C ALA A 49 19.24 -10.89 -2.10
N PHE A 50 18.35 -11.54 -2.84
CA PHE A 50 16.94 -11.66 -2.43
C PHE A 50 16.77 -12.46 -1.14
N LEU A 51 17.45 -13.59 -0.99
CA LEU A 51 17.35 -14.40 0.22
C LEU A 51 17.87 -13.64 1.45
N SER A 52 18.97 -12.91 1.30
CA SER A 52 19.54 -12.05 2.34
C SER A 52 18.61 -10.89 2.72
N TYR A 53 18.00 -10.24 1.71
CA TYR A 53 16.95 -9.26 1.92
C TYR A 53 15.77 -9.85 2.71
N ASN A 54 15.27 -11.02 2.27
CA ASN A 54 14.11 -11.66 2.89
C ASN A 54 14.41 -12.10 4.34
N ALA A 55 15.63 -12.60 4.61
CA ALA A 55 16.07 -12.94 5.96
C ALA A 55 16.09 -11.69 6.86
N SER A 56 16.71 -10.59 6.41
CA SER A 56 16.73 -9.32 7.14
C SER A 56 15.32 -8.75 7.37
N PHE A 57 14.46 -8.83 6.37
CA PHE A 57 13.06 -8.39 6.48
C PHE A 57 12.29 -9.19 7.55
N ARG A 58 12.46 -10.52 7.57
CA ARG A 58 11.84 -11.39 8.59
C ARG A 58 12.42 -11.16 9.98
N GLU A 59 13.71 -10.91 10.10
CA GLU A 59 14.36 -10.57 11.37
C GLU A 59 13.73 -9.31 11.98
N ILE A 60 13.67 -8.21 11.21
CA ILE A 60 13.03 -6.96 11.66
C ILE A 60 11.56 -7.21 12.01
N THR A 61 10.85 -8.00 11.19
CA THR A 61 9.45 -8.34 11.45
C THR A 61 9.25 -9.05 12.79
N ARG A 62 10.14 -9.98 13.16
CA ARG A 62 10.07 -10.73 14.42
C ARG A 62 10.31 -9.88 15.66
N ARG A 63 11.06 -8.77 15.54
CA ARG A 63 11.25 -7.81 16.63
C ARG A 63 9.91 -7.29 17.19
N ALA A 64 8.84 -7.31 16.37
CA ALA A 64 7.52 -6.84 16.79
C ALA A 64 6.97 -7.59 18.01
N VAL A 65 7.31 -8.87 18.19
CA VAL A 65 6.92 -9.64 19.38
C VAL A 65 7.51 -9.02 20.64
N GLU A 66 8.80 -8.74 20.62
CA GLU A 66 9.51 -8.12 21.77
C GLU A 66 9.03 -6.68 21.99
N ARG A 67 8.86 -5.89 20.91
CA ARG A 67 8.28 -4.54 20.99
C ARG A 67 6.90 -4.55 21.66
N PHE A 68 6.07 -5.54 21.34
CA PHE A 68 4.75 -5.69 21.94
C PHE A 68 4.85 -6.08 23.43
N VAL A 69 5.75 -7.01 23.80
CA VAL A 69 5.98 -7.42 25.20
C VAL A 69 6.48 -6.24 26.03
N ASP A 70 7.47 -5.51 25.53
CA ASP A 70 8.12 -4.40 26.21
C ASP A 70 7.33 -3.07 26.12
N ARG A 71 6.25 -3.06 25.34
CA ARG A 71 5.47 -1.85 25.03
C ARG A 71 6.33 -0.74 24.40
N ASP A 72 7.37 -1.13 23.63
CA ASP A 72 8.24 -0.20 22.92
C ASP A 72 7.64 0.21 21.57
N TRP A 73 6.62 1.07 21.61
CA TRP A 73 5.90 1.54 20.41
C TRP A 73 6.76 2.42 19.51
N HIS A 74 7.70 3.15 20.07
CA HIS A 74 8.68 3.93 19.30
C HIS A 74 9.64 3.01 18.55
N GLY A 75 10.08 1.90 19.16
CA GLY A 75 10.83 0.86 18.47
C GLY A 75 10.05 0.25 17.30
N SER A 76 8.77 -0.05 17.50
CA SER A 76 7.89 -0.53 16.42
C SER A 76 7.83 0.44 15.22
N GLN A 77 7.81 1.75 15.48
CA GLN A 77 7.81 2.76 14.41
C GLN A 77 9.14 2.80 13.66
N ARG A 78 10.26 2.71 14.39
CA ARG A 78 11.60 2.65 13.74
C ARG A 78 11.74 1.39 12.88
N ASP A 79 11.31 0.24 13.40
CA ASP A 79 11.31 -1.02 12.67
C ASP A 79 10.44 -0.96 11.40
N ALA A 80 9.31 -0.25 11.43
CA ALA A 80 8.46 -0.04 10.25
C ALA A 80 9.17 0.77 9.16
N VAL A 81 9.85 1.86 9.51
CA VAL A 81 10.63 2.68 8.57
C VAL A 81 11.80 1.87 7.99
N GLU A 82 12.54 1.15 8.84
CA GLU A 82 13.66 0.30 8.42
C GLU A 82 13.20 -0.74 7.37
N ARG A 83 12.04 -1.37 7.57
CA ARG A 83 11.47 -2.33 6.61
C ARG A 83 11.11 -1.71 5.26
N ILE A 84 10.59 -0.48 5.26
CA ILE A 84 10.23 0.23 4.01
C ILE A 84 11.48 0.51 3.18
N GLU A 85 12.57 0.92 3.81
CA GLU A 85 13.82 1.29 3.14
C GLU A 85 14.66 0.08 2.72
N LEU A 86 14.47 -1.06 3.38
CA LEU A 86 15.29 -2.26 3.22
C LEU A 86 15.31 -2.76 1.77
N TYR A 87 14.15 -2.82 1.11
CA TYR A 87 14.06 -3.33 -0.26
C TYR A 87 14.89 -2.51 -1.25
N GLU A 88 14.78 -1.19 -1.17
CA GLU A 88 15.48 -0.29 -2.07
C GLU A 88 16.99 -0.40 -1.87
N ARG A 89 17.44 -0.47 -0.61
CA ARG A 89 18.86 -0.63 -0.25
C ARG A 89 19.45 -1.91 -0.84
N TRP A 90 18.77 -3.04 -0.69
CA TRP A 90 19.22 -4.31 -1.23
C TRP A 90 19.20 -4.33 -2.75
N MET A 91 18.15 -3.82 -3.37
CA MET A 91 18.04 -3.74 -4.83
C MET A 91 19.16 -2.89 -5.43
N GLN A 92 19.41 -1.69 -4.90
CA GLN A 92 20.49 -0.81 -5.36
C GLN A 92 21.86 -1.44 -5.13
N GLY A 93 22.12 -2.04 -3.98
CA GLY A 93 23.35 -2.77 -3.70
C GLY A 93 23.60 -3.89 -4.72
N THR A 94 22.57 -4.67 -5.04
CA THR A 94 22.64 -5.73 -6.05
C THR A 94 22.98 -5.18 -7.45
N VAL A 95 22.38 -4.04 -7.83
CA VAL A 95 22.69 -3.39 -9.12
C VAL A 95 24.16 -2.97 -9.19
N VAL A 96 24.66 -2.31 -8.15
CA VAL A 96 26.07 -1.87 -8.07
C VAL A 96 27.03 -3.06 -8.15
N GLU A 97 26.72 -4.15 -7.45
CA GLU A 97 27.55 -5.37 -7.49
C GLU A 97 27.56 -6.02 -8.87
N LEU A 98 26.40 -6.08 -9.55
CA LEU A 98 26.28 -6.59 -10.91
C LEU A 98 27.00 -5.71 -11.93
N GLU A 99 26.89 -4.39 -11.84
CA GLU A 99 27.62 -3.47 -12.72
C GLU A 99 29.13 -3.60 -12.52
N GLY A 100 29.60 -3.76 -11.27
CA GLY A 100 31.00 -4.01 -10.97
C GLY A 100 31.54 -5.35 -11.51
N ALA A 101 30.71 -6.40 -11.43
CA ALA A 101 31.07 -7.75 -11.88
C ALA A 101 31.05 -7.92 -13.42
N LEU A 102 30.14 -7.22 -14.11
CA LEU A 102 29.86 -7.40 -15.53
C LEU A 102 30.48 -6.29 -16.41
N GLY A 103 30.79 -5.12 -15.84
CA GLY A 103 31.28 -3.97 -16.62
C GLY A 103 30.33 -3.61 -17.76
N GLU A 104 30.84 -3.52 -18.99
CA GLU A 104 30.05 -3.18 -20.19
C GLU A 104 28.95 -4.20 -20.50
N ASN A 105 29.12 -5.45 -20.07
CA ASN A 105 28.13 -6.52 -20.29
C ASN A 105 26.90 -6.41 -19.37
N ALA A 106 26.93 -5.54 -18.36
CA ALA A 106 25.81 -5.37 -17.41
C ALA A 106 24.48 -5.02 -18.09
N ARG A 107 24.52 -4.45 -19.28
CA ARG A 107 23.34 -4.06 -20.09
C ARG A 107 23.14 -4.91 -21.35
N SER A 108 23.70 -6.12 -21.40
CA SER A 108 23.52 -7.06 -22.51
C SER A 108 22.19 -7.80 -22.40
N HIS A 109 21.21 -7.51 -23.26
CA HIS A 109 19.91 -8.20 -23.31
C HIS A 109 20.05 -9.70 -23.48
N THR A 110 20.97 -10.15 -24.33
CA THR A 110 21.22 -11.58 -24.59
C THR A 110 21.72 -12.30 -23.33
N LEU A 111 22.64 -11.68 -22.58
CA LEU A 111 23.11 -12.22 -21.32
C LEU A 111 21.95 -12.31 -20.30
N TRP A 112 21.15 -11.25 -20.15
CA TRP A 112 20.07 -11.23 -19.19
C TRP A 112 18.92 -12.18 -19.53
N ALA A 113 18.68 -12.49 -20.78
CA ALA A 113 17.77 -13.57 -21.18
C ALA A 113 18.27 -14.95 -20.70
N GLN A 114 19.59 -15.16 -20.67
CA GLN A 114 20.21 -16.37 -20.08
C GLN A 114 20.11 -16.34 -18.54
N VAL A 115 20.47 -15.21 -17.93
CA VAL A 115 20.34 -15.00 -16.47
C VAL A 115 18.92 -15.32 -15.99
N LYS A 116 17.90 -14.83 -16.70
CA LYS A 116 16.48 -15.10 -16.38
C LYS A 116 16.14 -16.59 -16.42
N ARG A 117 16.67 -17.34 -17.38
CA ARG A 117 16.45 -18.80 -17.45
C ARG A 117 17.10 -19.52 -16.28
N HIS A 118 18.36 -19.20 -15.94
CA HIS A 118 19.06 -19.76 -14.79
C HIS A 118 18.35 -19.39 -13.48
N PHE A 119 17.92 -18.14 -13.35
CA PHE A 119 17.19 -17.65 -12.19
C PHE A 119 15.87 -18.41 -12.00
N THR A 120 15.12 -18.70 -13.06
CA THR A 120 13.88 -19.48 -13.00
C THR A 120 14.13 -20.85 -12.38
N ASN A 121 15.19 -21.55 -12.84
CA ASN A 121 15.55 -22.86 -12.33
C ASN A 121 15.99 -22.83 -10.85
N LEU A 122 16.77 -21.80 -10.47
CA LEU A 122 17.25 -21.65 -9.09
C LEU A 122 16.14 -21.30 -8.09
N THR A 123 15.07 -20.67 -8.55
CA THR A 123 13.97 -20.23 -7.69
C THR A 123 12.77 -21.17 -7.70
N GLU A 124 12.80 -22.23 -8.50
CA GLU A 124 11.76 -23.24 -8.52
C GLU A 124 11.66 -23.90 -7.14
N GLY A 125 10.43 -23.89 -6.57
CA GLY A 125 10.18 -24.44 -5.23
C GLY A 125 10.43 -23.49 -4.06
N LEU A 126 10.93 -22.28 -4.26
CA LEU A 126 11.02 -21.29 -3.18
C LEU A 126 9.62 -20.83 -2.73
N PRO A 127 9.36 -20.70 -1.41
CA PRO A 127 8.05 -20.28 -0.88
C PRO A 127 7.56 -18.93 -1.43
N ASP A 128 8.46 -17.97 -1.60
CA ASP A 128 8.20 -16.60 -2.08
C ASP A 128 8.67 -16.40 -3.53
N ASN A 129 8.61 -17.42 -4.40
CA ASN A 129 9.11 -17.39 -5.76
C ASN A 129 8.62 -16.16 -6.56
N GLU A 130 7.32 -15.83 -6.49
CA GLU A 130 6.77 -14.65 -7.20
C GLU A 130 7.35 -13.33 -6.68
N PHE A 131 7.66 -13.24 -5.42
CA PHE A 131 8.33 -12.05 -4.87
C PHE A 131 9.82 -12.00 -5.27
N CYS A 132 10.47 -13.16 -5.33
CA CYS A 132 11.82 -13.29 -5.86
C CYS A 132 11.91 -12.81 -7.32
N LYS A 133 10.93 -13.21 -8.17
CA LYS A 133 10.77 -12.72 -9.55
C LYS A 133 10.52 -11.21 -9.63
N THR A 134 9.76 -10.66 -8.67
CA THR A 134 9.54 -9.20 -8.57
C THR A 134 10.85 -8.49 -8.24
N PHE A 135 11.69 -9.04 -7.37
CA PHE A 135 13.01 -8.49 -7.05
C PHE A 135 13.94 -8.51 -8.27
N PHE A 136 14.02 -9.63 -8.97
CA PHE A 136 14.75 -9.76 -10.23
C PHE A 136 14.32 -8.68 -11.24
N SER A 137 13.00 -8.54 -11.46
CA SER A 137 12.48 -7.52 -12.39
C SER A 137 12.78 -6.09 -11.92
N SER A 138 12.88 -5.83 -10.62
CA SER A 138 13.30 -4.51 -10.11
C SER A 138 14.76 -4.22 -10.44
N VAL A 139 15.65 -5.23 -10.32
CA VAL A 139 17.06 -5.12 -10.68
C VAL A 139 17.24 -4.87 -12.17
N THR A 140 16.57 -5.68 -13.03
CA THR A 140 16.69 -5.49 -14.49
C THR A 140 16.12 -4.16 -14.94
N ARG A 141 14.98 -3.72 -14.40
CA ARG A 141 14.40 -2.40 -14.73
C ARG A 141 15.32 -1.25 -14.34
N GLN A 142 16.07 -1.37 -13.25
CA GLN A 142 17.06 -0.36 -12.85
C GLN A 142 18.27 -0.34 -13.80
N LEU A 143 18.77 -1.50 -14.19
CA LEU A 143 19.91 -1.62 -15.12
C LEU A 143 19.58 -1.10 -16.54
N PHE A 144 18.42 -1.49 -17.08
CA PHE A 144 18.05 -1.20 -18.46
C PHE A 144 17.21 0.07 -18.65
N GLY A 145 16.64 0.57 -17.57
CA GLY A 145 15.71 1.68 -17.69
C GLY A 145 14.51 1.37 -18.61
N THR A 146 13.97 0.15 -18.52
CA THR A 146 12.93 -0.39 -19.43
C THR A 146 11.71 0.50 -19.53
N VAL A 147 11.27 0.79 -20.75
CA VAL A 147 9.98 1.44 -21.05
C VAL A 147 8.93 0.34 -21.30
N GLY A 148 7.79 0.42 -20.61
CA GLY A 148 6.80 -0.65 -20.61
C GLY A 148 7.33 -1.91 -19.92
N VAL A 149 7.33 -3.05 -20.60
CA VAL A 149 7.84 -4.35 -20.11
C VAL A 149 8.71 -4.98 -21.17
N SER A 150 9.83 -5.57 -20.75
CA SER A 150 10.68 -6.42 -21.60
C SER A 150 10.54 -7.90 -21.17
N PRO A 151 9.69 -8.69 -21.85
CA PRO A 151 9.40 -10.07 -21.45
C PRO A 151 10.64 -10.97 -21.40
N ASP A 152 11.66 -10.66 -22.19
CA ASP A 152 12.88 -11.47 -22.27
C ASP A 152 13.72 -11.38 -20.99
N ILE A 153 13.67 -10.24 -20.31
CA ILE A 153 14.49 -9.94 -19.13
C ILE A 153 13.69 -9.59 -17.87
N GLU A 154 12.36 -9.64 -17.92
CA GLU A 154 11.47 -9.32 -16.79
C GLU A 154 10.41 -10.41 -16.57
N PHE A 155 9.89 -10.51 -15.33
CA PHE A 155 8.83 -11.46 -14.92
C PHE A 155 7.49 -10.76 -14.71
N VAL A 156 7.11 -9.83 -15.54
CA VAL A 156 5.86 -9.06 -15.40
C VAL A 156 4.80 -9.58 -16.38
N ALA A 157 4.74 -10.91 -16.60
CA ALA A 157 3.71 -11.51 -17.44
C ALA A 157 2.30 -11.31 -16.84
N THR A 158 1.34 -10.97 -17.71
CA THR A 158 -0.06 -10.69 -17.33
C THR A 158 -0.89 -11.96 -17.16
N ASP A 159 -0.44 -13.07 -17.75
CA ASP A 159 -1.20 -14.32 -17.86
C ASP A 159 -1.12 -15.18 -16.58
N LEU A 160 -0.15 -14.89 -15.71
CA LEU A 160 0.04 -15.64 -14.48
C LEU A 160 -0.96 -15.19 -13.42
N ASN A 161 -1.70 -16.15 -12.89
CA ASN A 161 -2.46 -15.98 -11.65
C ASN A 161 -1.72 -16.65 -10.49
N PRO A 162 -0.79 -15.96 -9.81
CA PRO A 162 0.05 -16.56 -8.78
C PRO A 162 -0.77 -17.10 -7.59
N LEU A 163 -1.98 -16.54 -7.37
CA LEU A 163 -2.87 -16.99 -6.30
C LEU A 163 -3.57 -18.32 -6.62
N ALA A 164 -3.81 -18.63 -7.89
CA ALA A 164 -4.41 -19.90 -8.27
C ALA A 164 -3.44 -21.07 -8.00
N ALA A 165 -2.15 -20.87 -8.23
CA ALA A 165 -1.12 -21.86 -7.92
C ALA A 165 -0.90 -22.02 -6.40
N ALA A 166 -1.04 -20.95 -5.62
CA ALA A 166 -0.83 -20.97 -4.17
C ALA A 166 -1.97 -21.65 -3.38
N LYS A 167 -3.19 -21.73 -3.94
CA LYS A 167 -4.37 -22.28 -3.26
C LYS A 167 -4.24 -23.78 -2.88
N SER A 168 -3.39 -24.53 -3.54
CA SER A 168 -3.43 -26.00 -3.46
C SER A 168 -2.41 -26.64 -2.53
N THR A 169 -1.44 -25.93 -1.97
CA THR A 169 -0.25 -26.58 -1.43
C THR A 169 0.04 -26.33 0.05
N HIS A 170 -0.41 -25.22 0.64
CA HIS A 170 0.02 -24.88 2.00
C HIS A 170 -1.14 -24.42 2.89
N ARG A 171 -1.31 -25.11 4.02
CA ARG A 171 -2.24 -24.69 5.07
C ARG A 171 -1.60 -23.56 5.88
N VAL A 172 -2.20 -22.39 5.84
CA VAL A 172 -1.73 -21.17 6.57
C VAL A 172 -2.58 -20.86 7.80
N THR A 173 -3.53 -21.74 8.13
CA THR A 173 -4.50 -21.53 9.19
C THR A 173 -4.48 -22.66 10.19
N ARG A 174 -4.80 -22.36 11.45
CA ARG A 174 -5.09 -23.30 12.51
C ARG A 174 -6.59 -23.41 12.71
N LEU A 175 -7.10 -24.63 12.81
CA LEU A 175 -8.51 -24.92 12.99
C LEU A 175 -8.80 -25.23 14.47
N TYR A 176 -9.78 -24.53 15.02
CA TYR A 176 -10.33 -24.75 16.36
C TYR A 176 -11.77 -25.22 16.21
N THR A 177 -12.00 -26.51 16.43
CA THR A 177 -13.33 -27.14 16.27
C THR A 177 -14.17 -26.96 17.53
N MET A 178 -15.44 -26.63 17.35
CA MET A 178 -16.41 -26.50 18.42
C MET A 178 -16.55 -27.84 19.17
N SER A 179 -16.36 -27.79 20.48
CA SER A 179 -16.55 -28.93 21.38
C SER A 179 -17.20 -28.45 22.68
N GLY A 180 -18.50 -28.16 22.62
CA GLY A 180 -19.29 -27.69 23.77
C GLY A 180 -19.53 -26.19 23.83
N ASP A 181 -18.79 -25.47 24.66
CA ASP A 181 -18.99 -24.03 24.94
C ASP A 181 -18.09 -23.16 24.06
N LEU A 182 -18.65 -22.05 23.55
CA LEU A 182 -17.94 -21.06 22.72
C LEU A 182 -16.82 -20.35 23.47
N THR A 183 -17.03 -20.06 24.76
CA THR A 183 -16.01 -19.41 25.60
C THR A 183 -14.78 -20.30 25.76
N LEU A 184 -14.96 -21.60 25.94
CA LEU A 184 -13.87 -22.56 26.00
C LEU A 184 -13.11 -22.68 24.67
N LEU A 185 -13.83 -22.62 23.55
CA LEU A 185 -13.23 -22.61 22.21
C LEU A 185 -12.34 -21.38 22.03
N VAL A 186 -12.86 -20.20 22.35
CA VAL A 186 -12.13 -18.92 22.27
C VAL A 186 -10.94 -18.92 23.24
N LYS A 187 -11.12 -19.39 24.48
CA LYS A 187 -10.03 -19.51 25.45
C LYS A 187 -8.87 -20.34 24.89
N LYS A 188 -9.16 -21.52 24.32
CA LYS A 188 -8.16 -22.37 23.68
C LYS A 188 -7.47 -21.68 22.51
N LEU A 189 -8.20 -20.88 21.71
CA LEU A 189 -7.65 -20.08 20.65
C LEU A 189 -6.67 -19.04 21.20
N LEU A 190 -7.07 -18.24 22.20
CA LEU A 190 -6.26 -17.19 22.77
C LEU A 190 -5.01 -17.74 23.48
N GLU A 191 -5.17 -18.78 24.27
CA GLU A 191 -4.09 -19.44 25.01
C GLU A 191 -2.99 -20.01 24.09
N SER A 192 -3.38 -20.50 22.91
CA SER A 192 -2.44 -21.10 21.94
C SER A 192 -1.60 -20.08 21.16
N GLN A 193 -1.83 -18.79 21.34
CA GLN A 193 -1.12 -17.76 20.57
C GLN A 193 0.28 -17.48 21.15
N PRO A 194 1.32 -17.28 20.29
CA PRO A 194 2.70 -17.09 20.75
C PRO A 194 2.99 -15.61 21.13
N LEU A 195 2.15 -15.03 22.01
CA LEU A 195 2.24 -13.60 22.36
C LEU A 195 3.45 -13.26 23.24
N ARG A 196 3.98 -14.22 24.00
CA ARG A 196 5.07 -14.07 25.00
C ARG A 196 4.78 -13.09 26.16
N ALA A 197 3.70 -12.31 26.09
CA ALA A 197 3.23 -11.46 27.18
C ALA A 197 2.14 -12.20 27.99
N PRO A 198 2.07 -12.05 29.32
CA PRO A 198 1.04 -12.66 30.14
C PRO A 198 -0.33 -12.04 29.87
N TRP A 199 -1.39 -12.84 29.99
CA TRP A 199 -2.75 -12.32 29.99
C TRP A 199 -3.07 -11.65 31.32
N ALA A 200 -3.75 -10.49 31.28
CA ALA A 200 -4.29 -9.85 32.47
C ALA A 200 -5.39 -10.73 33.10
N ASP A 201 -6.32 -11.18 32.27
CA ASP A 201 -7.34 -12.17 32.59
C ASP A 201 -7.76 -12.87 31.29
N LEU A 202 -7.32 -14.13 31.13
CA LEU A 202 -7.62 -14.92 29.93
C LEU A 202 -9.09 -15.33 29.86
N ASP A 203 -9.72 -15.62 31.02
CA ASP A 203 -11.13 -16.05 31.07
C ASP A 203 -12.05 -14.88 30.73
N ALA A 204 -11.80 -13.69 31.28
CA ALA A 204 -12.53 -12.48 30.93
C ALA A 204 -12.33 -12.13 29.45
N SER A 205 -11.11 -12.24 28.92
CA SER A 205 -10.81 -11.99 27.50
C SER A 205 -11.56 -12.98 26.58
N ALA A 206 -11.59 -14.25 26.94
CA ALA A 206 -12.33 -15.26 26.18
C ALA A 206 -13.85 -15.00 26.20
N TRP A 207 -14.37 -14.60 27.36
CA TRP A 207 -15.79 -14.25 27.50
C TRP A 207 -16.20 -13.04 26.65
N VAL A 208 -15.35 -12.00 26.59
CA VAL A 208 -15.61 -10.80 25.77
C VAL A 208 -15.76 -11.18 24.29
N VAL A 209 -14.83 -11.98 23.76
CA VAL A 209 -14.88 -12.43 22.35
C VAL A 209 -16.07 -13.33 22.10
N ALA A 210 -16.31 -14.33 22.99
CA ALA A 210 -17.44 -15.25 22.87
C ALA A 210 -18.77 -14.52 22.89
N SER A 211 -18.94 -13.56 23.81
CA SER A 211 -20.15 -12.73 23.90
C SER A 211 -20.38 -11.88 22.66
N ALA A 212 -19.31 -11.37 22.02
CA ALA A 212 -19.42 -10.63 20.76
C ALA A 212 -19.88 -11.54 19.62
N LEU A 213 -19.31 -12.75 19.53
CA LEU A 213 -19.72 -13.77 18.56
C LEU A 213 -21.18 -14.20 18.76
N GLU A 214 -21.60 -14.51 19.99
CA GLU A 214 -22.97 -14.89 20.33
C GLU A 214 -23.97 -13.79 19.97
N ARG A 215 -23.66 -12.54 20.29
CA ARG A 215 -24.49 -11.37 19.95
C ARG A 215 -24.70 -11.25 18.45
N MET A 216 -23.62 -11.38 17.67
CA MET A 216 -23.67 -11.33 16.22
C MET A 216 -24.52 -12.48 15.65
N LEU A 217 -24.35 -13.70 16.16
CA LEU A 217 -25.14 -14.86 15.75
C LEU A 217 -26.61 -14.72 16.10
N TRP A 218 -26.90 -14.19 17.29
CA TRP A 218 -28.28 -13.89 17.71
C TRP A 218 -28.96 -12.88 16.79
N GLN A 219 -28.26 -11.80 16.43
CA GLN A 219 -28.75 -10.78 15.50
C GLN A 219 -29.05 -11.35 14.11
N ARG A 220 -28.32 -12.38 13.68
CA ARG A 220 -28.51 -13.08 12.40
C ARG A 220 -29.49 -14.25 12.47
N GLY A 221 -29.99 -14.60 13.64
CA GLY A 221 -30.85 -15.77 13.84
C GLY A 221 -30.15 -17.12 13.73
N GLU A 222 -28.83 -17.16 13.89
CA GLU A 222 -27.95 -18.32 13.60
C GLU A 222 -27.30 -18.92 14.86
N LEU A 223 -27.85 -18.74 16.04
CA LEU A 223 -27.30 -19.09 17.36
C LEU A 223 -26.76 -20.53 17.58
N ARG A 224 -26.99 -21.47 16.66
CA ARG A 224 -26.64 -22.89 16.88
C ARG A 224 -25.73 -23.51 15.83
N HIS A 225 -25.02 -22.73 15.03
CA HIS A 225 -24.35 -23.29 13.84
C HIS A 225 -22.88 -22.84 13.64
N ILE A 226 -22.11 -22.68 14.74
CA ILE A 226 -20.64 -22.58 14.63
C ILE A 226 -20.08 -23.99 14.63
N ASP A 227 -19.34 -24.34 13.57
CA ASP A 227 -18.62 -25.60 13.49
C ASP A 227 -17.16 -25.42 13.96
N SER A 228 -16.54 -24.28 13.63
CA SER A 228 -15.14 -24.00 13.96
C SER A 228 -14.75 -22.53 13.81
N LEU A 229 -13.64 -22.17 14.43
CA LEU A 229 -12.86 -20.96 14.11
C LEU A 229 -11.60 -21.39 13.34
N GLU A 230 -11.37 -20.76 12.20
CA GLU A 230 -10.18 -20.96 11.38
C GLU A 230 -9.39 -19.66 11.38
N VAL A 231 -8.20 -19.67 12.01
CA VAL A 231 -7.39 -18.47 12.26
C VAL A 231 -6.02 -18.64 11.61
N ILE A 232 -5.51 -17.58 10.97
CA ILE A 232 -4.16 -17.58 10.38
C ILE A 232 -3.15 -17.89 11.50
N ASP A 233 -2.24 -18.82 11.25
CA ASP A 233 -1.25 -19.29 12.22
C ASP A 233 -0.08 -18.30 12.36
N ALA A 234 -0.41 -17.03 12.53
CA ALA A 234 0.52 -15.93 12.77
C ALA A 234 -0.19 -14.78 13.45
N VAL A 235 0.51 -14.04 14.31
CA VAL A 235 0.01 -12.84 14.97
C VAL A 235 0.43 -11.62 14.15
N PHE A 236 -0.52 -10.72 13.91
CA PHE A 236 -0.33 -9.49 13.14
C PHE A 236 -0.08 -8.33 14.09
N TYR A 237 1.13 -7.81 14.14
CA TYR A 237 1.47 -6.66 14.98
C TYR A 237 1.40 -5.36 14.18
N GLN A 238 0.81 -4.33 14.76
CA GLN A 238 0.74 -3.00 14.19
C GLN A 238 0.69 -1.95 15.30
N SER A 239 1.64 -1.03 15.32
CA SER A 239 1.76 -0.02 16.38
C SER A 239 1.71 -0.66 17.78
N SER A 240 0.71 -0.31 18.60
CA SER A 240 0.50 -0.80 19.98
C SER A 240 -0.42 -2.03 20.05
N ARG A 241 -0.79 -2.62 18.93
CA ARG A 241 -1.76 -3.72 18.88
C ARG A 241 -1.20 -4.98 18.24
N ALA A 242 -1.77 -6.11 18.66
CA ALA A 242 -1.64 -7.40 18.00
C ALA A 242 -3.03 -7.86 17.54
N TYR A 243 -3.11 -8.54 16.41
CA TYR A 243 -4.38 -9.00 15.84
C TYR A 243 -4.30 -10.47 15.50
N LEU A 244 -5.38 -11.18 15.83
CA LEU A 244 -5.63 -12.54 15.35
C LEU A 244 -6.68 -12.45 14.24
N VAL A 245 -6.38 -12.98 13.07
CA VAL A 245 -7.23 -12.83 11.88
C VAL A 245 -7.64 -14.19 11.34
N GLY A 246 -8.93 -14.34 11.04
CA GLY A 246 -9.44 -15.61 10.53
C GLY A 246 -10.90 -15.53 10.12
N ARG A 247 -11.59 -16.66 10.22
CA ARG A 247 -13.03 -16.75 9.97
C ARG A 247 -13.70 -17.68 10.95
N MET A 248 -14.94 -17.40 11.21
CA MET A 248 -15.87 -18.31 11.84
C MET A 248 -16.59 -19.10 10.75
N VAL A 249 -16.61 -20.41 10.87
CA VAL A 249 -17.22 -21.33 9.91
C VAL A 249 -18.41 -22.00 10.56
N GLY A 250 -19.56 -21.95 9.90
CA GLY A 250 -20.78 -22.66 10.25
C GLY A 250 -21.38 -23.31 9.01
N ARG A 251 -22.49 -24.03 9.17
CA ARG A 251 -23.09 -24.87 8.09
C ARG A 251 -23.33 -24.15 6.77
N ARG A 252 -23.66 -22.87 6.79
CA ARG A 252 -23.98 -22.04 5.59
C ARG A 252 -23.33 -20.67 5.63
N MET A 253 -22.42 -20.44 6.56
CA MET A 253 -21.80 -19.14 6.76
C MET A 253 -20.28 -19.26 6.90
N SER A 254 -19.60 -18.27 6.34
CA SER A 254 -18.21 -17.98 6.62
C SER A 254 -18.15 -16.48 6.93
N THR A 255 -17.81 -16.14 8.17
CA THR A 255 -17.76 -14.75 8.61
C THR A 255 -16.35 -14.41 9.02
N PRO A 256 -15.74 -13.33 8.47
CA PRO A 256 -14.42 -12.88 8.91
C PRO A 256 -14.45 -12.50 10.39
N ILE A 257 -13.34 -12.78 11.06
CA ILE A 257 -13.08 -12.39 12.44
C ILE A 257 -11.70 -11.78 12.54
N ALA A 258 -11.58 -10.64 13.24
CA ALA A 258 -10.31 -10.14 13.70
C ALA A 258 -10.44 -9.73 15.18
N ILE A 259 -9.56 -10.25 16.02
CA ILE A 259 -9.49 -9.97 17.45
C ILE A 259 -8.31 -9.05 17.68
N ALA A 260 -8.55 -7.84 18.16
CA ALA A 260 -7.52 -6.89 18.53
C ALA A 260 -7.10 -7.10 19.99
N LEU A 261 -5.80 -7.15 20.22
CA LEU A 261 -5.18 -7.36 21.52
C LEU A 261 -4.31 -6.16 21.88
N ARG A 262 -4.38 -5.71 23.13
CA ARG A 262 -3.55 -4.64 23.69
C ARG A 262 -2.75 -5.17 24.87
N ASN A 263 -1.46 -4.84 24.93
CA ASN A 263 -0.63 -5.14 26.10
C ASN A 263 -0.64 -3.94 27.05
N THR A 264 -1.31 -4.11 28.20
CA THR A 264 -1.41 -3.13 29.29
C THR A 264 -0.38 -3.41 30.39
N GLU A 265 -0.35 -2.59 31.44
CA GLU A 265 0.48 -2.85 32.62
C GLU A 265 0.07 -4.12 33.37
N ALA A 266 -1.21 -4.45 33.34
CA ALA A 266 -1.75 -5.66 33.95
C ALA A 266 -1.55 -6.93 33.07
N GLY A 267 -1.15 -6.77 31.81
CA GLY A 267 -1.01 -7.84 30.82
C GLY A 267 -1.87 -7.63 29.59
N VAL A 268 -1.96 -8.67 28.76
CA VAL A 268 -2.72 -8.63 27.51
C VAL A 268 -4.22 -8.69 27.78
N VAL A 269 -4.96 -7.83 27.10
CA VAL A 269 -6.43 -7.80 27.10
C VAL A 269 -6.98 -7.80 25.67
N VAL A 270 -8.19 -8.26 25.49
CA VAL A 270 -8.93 -8.07 24.23
C VAL A 270 -9.42 -6.62 24.16
N ASP A 271 -9.00 -5.90 23.11
CA ASP A 271 -9.32 -4.49 22.90
C ASP A 271 -10.56 -4.31 22.00
N ALA A 272 -10.76 -5.19 21.01
CA ALA A 272 -11.95 -5.24 20.17
C ALA A 272 -12.10 -6.58 19.45
N THR A 273 -13.33 -6.88 19.01
CA THR A 273 -13.65 -8.03 18.16
C THR A 273 -14.42 -7.52 16.94
N MET A 274 -13.81 -7.63 15.76
CA MET A 274 -14.35 -7.22 14.46
C MET A 274 -14.95 -8.45 13.76
N LEU A 275 -16.23 -8.38 13.36
CA LEU A 275 -17.01 -9.53 12.89
C LEU A 275 -17.69 -9.30 11.53
N SER A 276 -17.34 -8.23 10.83
CA SER A 276 -17.86 -7.93 9.51
C SER A 276 -16.75 -7.78 8.47
N GLU A 277 -17.09 -8.00 7.18
CA GLU A 277 -16.14 -7.75 6.07
C GLU A 277 -15.67 -6.29 6.08
N ASP A 278 -16.57 -5.34 6.39
CA ASP A 278 -16.24 -3.92 6.39
C ASP A 278 -15.23 -3.56 7.49
N GLU A 279 -15.43 -4.02 8.73
CA GLU A 279 -14.50 -3.79 9.84
C GLU A 279 -13.12 -4.38 9.55
N VAL A 280 -13.07 -5.65 9.13
CA VAL A 280 -11.80 -6.31 8.79
C VAL A 280 -11.17 -5.67 7.55
N SER A 281 -11.96 -5.24 6.56
CA SER A 281 -11.45 -4.52 5.39
C SER A 281 -10.87 -3.15 5.77
N ILE A 282 -11.46 -2.44 6.74
CA ILE A 282 -10.92 -1.19 7.28
C ILE A 282 -9.58 -1.44 8.00
N LEU A 283 -9.50 -2.48 8.83
CA LEU A 283 -8.25 -2.90 9.48
C LEU A 283 -7.13 -3.12 8.45
N PHE A 284 -7.42 -3.83 7.36
CA PHE A 284 -6.49 -4.04 6.24
C PHE A 284 -6.41 -2.84 5.27
N GLY A 285 -7.03 -1.73 5.57
CA GLY A 285 -7.01 -0.48 4.80
C GLY A 285 -5.97 0.54 5.27
N PHE A 286 -5.28 0.29 6.37
CA PHE A 286 -4.14 1.08 6.84
C PHE A 286 -2.92 0.81 5.94
N ALA A 287 -2.94 1.38 4.75
CA ALA A 287 -2.15 0.95 3.62
C ALA A 287 -0.62 1.00 3.83
N ARG A 288 -0.13 1.85 4.72
CA ARG A 288 1.31 2.09 4.90
C ARG A 288 1.85 1.68 6.26
N SER A 289 1.00 1.56 7.24
CA SER A 289 1.32 0.96 8.52
C SER A 289 1.27 -0.57 8.39
N TYR A 290 2.23 -1.12 7.66
CA TYR A 290 2.31 -2.54 7.37
C TYR A 290 2.26 -3.38 8.63
N PHE A 291 1.48 -4.47 8.59
CA PHE A 291 1.57 -5.46 9.65
C PHE A 291 2.98 -6.04 9.74
N HIS A 292 3.48 -6.13 10.95
CA HIS A 292 4.61 -6.97 11.26
C HIS A 292 4.06 -8.37 11.52
N VAL A 293 4.07 -9.20 10.49
CA VAL A 293 3.60 -10.59 10.54
C VAL A 293 4.61 -11.47 9.84
N ASP A 294 5.15 -12.47 10.55
CA ASP A 294 6.13 -13.40 9.99
C ASP A 294 5.39 -14.55 9.30
N LEU A 295 5.27 -14.47 7.99
CA LEU A 295 4.59 -15.45 7.15
C LEU A 295 5.62 -16.22 6.32
N GLU A 296 5.50 -17.54 6.32
CA GLU A 296 6.30 -18.41 5.45
C GLU A 296 5.73 -18.46 4.02
N HIS A 297 4.40 -18.52 3.90
CA HIS A 297 3.68 -18.64 2.64
C HIS A 297 2.76 -17.44 2.40
N VAL A 298 3.35 -16.29 2.02
CA VAL A 298 2.61 -15.03 1.86
C VAL A 298 1.51 -15.13 0.81
N ALA A 299 1.77 -15.76 -0.34
CA ALA A 299 0.77 -15.89 -1.41
C ALA A 299 -0.44 -16.75 -0.99
N ALA A 300 -0.23 -17.80 -0.22
CA ALA A 300 -1.32 -18.64 0.33
C ALA A 300 -2.14 -17.85 1.37
N THR A 301 -1.47 -17.05 2.23
CA THR A 301 -2.14 -16.16 3.18
C THR A 301 -2.97 -15.10 2.46
N VAL A 302 -2.44 -14.47 1.39
CA VAL A 302 -3.21 -13.51 0.58
C VAL A 302 -4.40 -14.20 -0.08
N SER A 303 -4.26 -15.44 -0.56
CA SER A 303 -5.38 -16.20 -1.11
C SER A 303 -6.49 -16.43 -0.07
N PHE A 304 -6.13 -16.81 1.15
CA PHE A 304 -7.08 -16.96 2.25
C PHE A 304 -7.75 -15.62 2.62
N LEU A 305 -6.97 -14.54 2.75
CA LEU A 305 -7.51 -13.21 3.04
C LEU A 305 -8.46 -12.71 1.93
N ARG A 306 -8.24 -13.08 0.67
CA ARG A 306 -9.18 -12.76 -0.41
C ARG A 306 -10.50 -13.51 -0.33
N GLU A 307 -10.52 -14.68 0.28
CA GLU A 307 -11.78 -15.39 0.58
C GLU A 307 -12.57 -14.67 1.68
N LEU A 308 -11.88 -14.05 2.64
CA LEU A 308 -12.49 -13.24 3.70
C LEU A 308 -12.93 -11.86 3.19
N LEU A 309 -12.15 -11.27 2.30
CA LEU A 309 -12.27 -9.90 1.81
C LEU A 309 -12.34 -9.88 0.27
N PRO A 310 -13.40 -10.44 -0.36
CA PRO A 310 -13.45 -10.68 -1.80
C PRO A 310 -13.36 -9.40 -2.64
N LYS A 311 -13.79 -8.27 -2.08
CA LYS A 311 -13.74 -6.97 -2.75
C LYS A 311 -12.38 -6.28 -2.62
N LYS A 312 -11.44 -6.83 -1.83
CA LYS A 312 -10.11 -6.21 -1.64
C LYS A 312 -9.12 -6.74 -2.67
N PRO A 313 -8.47 -5.88 -3.48
CA PRO A 313 -7.51 -6.32 -4.48
C PRO A 313 -6.31 -7.04 -3.85
N ALA A 314 -5.80 -8.06 -4.52
CA ALA A 314 -4.62 -8.81 -4.05
C ALA A 314 -3.41 -7.90 -3.83
N GLY A 315 -3.20 -6.91 -4.71
CA GLY A 315 -2.11 -5.95 -4.59
C GLY A 315 -2.14 -5.15 -3.29
N GLU A 316 -3.33 -4.79 -2.79
CA GLU A 316 -3.47 -4.11 -1.49
C GLU A 316 -3.13 -5.06 -0.33
N LEU A 317 -3.54 -6.33 -0.40
CA LEU A 317 -3.23 -7.33 0.61
C LEU A 317 -1.72 -7.62 0.68
N PHE A 318 -1.05 -7.79 -0.45
CA PHE A 318 0.40 -7.89 -0.47
C PHE A 318 1.07 -6.66 0.15
N THR A 319 0.58 -5.46 -0.19
CA THR A 319 1.13 -4.20 0.32
C THR A 319 1.02 -4.13 1.85
N VAL A 320 -0.14 -4.39 2.42
CA VAL A 320 -0.37 -4.29 3.87
C VAL A 320 0.38 -5.37 4.67
N LEU A 321 0.74 -6.49 4.03
CA LEU A 321 1.61 -7.52 4.60
C LEU A 321 3.12 -7.20 4.45
N GLY A 322 3.46 -5.99 4.03
CA GLY A 322 4.85 -5.53 3.86
C GLY A 322 5.50 -5.90 2.54
N ARG A 323 4.75 -6.44 1.57
CA ARG A 323 5.23 -6.80 0.24
C ARG A 323 4.83 -5.75 -0.81
N ALA A 324 5.13 -4.47 -0.56
CA ALA A 324 4.67 -3.35 -1.38
C ALA A 324 5.08 -3.44 -2.87
N LYS A 325 6.28 -3.92 -3.17
CA LYS A 325 6.74 -4.08 -4.57
C LYS A 325 5.99 -5.20 -5.29
N GLN A 326 5.65 -6.29 -4.59
CA GLN A 326 4.79 -7.33 -5.14
C GLN A 326 3.36 -6.82 -5.32
N GLY A 327 2.85 -6.06 -4.35
CA GLY A 327 1.55 -5.39 -4.47
C GLY A 327 1.47 -4.49 -5.69
N LYS A 328 2.52 -3.73 -5.97
CA LYS A 328 2.67 -2.90 -7.16
C LYS A 328 2.66 -3.73 -8.45
N THR A 329 3.37 -4.86 -8.48
CA THR A 329 3.38 -5.79 -9.62
C THR A 329 1.99 -6.39 -9.87
N GLU A 330 1.27 -6.78 -8.81
CA GLU A 330 -0.10 -7.30 -8.93
C GLU A 330 -1.10 -6.22 -9.42
N ARG A 331 -0.94 -4.97 -8.99
CA ARG A 331 -1.73 -3.84 -9.51
C ARG A 331 -1.47 -3.63 -11.00
N TYR A 332 -0.21 -3.68 -11.43
CA TYR A 332 0.18 -3.61 -12.84
C TYR A 332 -0.47 -4.74 -13.63
N ARG A 333 -0.31 -6.00 -13.20
CA ARG A 333 -0.91 -7.18 -13.85
C ARG A 333 -2.43 -7.06 -13.97
N SER A 334 -3.10 -6.62 -12.91
CA SER A 334 -4.57 -6.44 -12.91
C SER A 334 -5.01 -5.36 -13.89
N LEU A 335 -4.30 -4.23 -13.96
CA LEU A 335 -4.57 -3.15 -14.89
C LEU A 335 -4.43 -3.61 -16.34
N PHE A 336 -3.31 -4.22 -16.70
CA PHE A 336 -3.06 -4.64 -18.07
C PHE A 336 -3.95 -5.82 -18.51
N ARG A 337 -4.33 -6.71 -17.59
CA ARG A 337 -5.36 -7.73 -17.83
C ARG A 337 -6.71 -7.07 -18.12
N HIS A 338 -7.10 -6.08 -17.32
CA HIS A 338 -8.33 -5.32 -17.57
C HIS A 338 -8.31 -4.68 -18.96
N LEU A 339 -7.24 -3.99 -19.33
CA LEU A 339 -7.08 -3.37 -20.65
C LEU A 339 -7.08 -4.38 -21.79
N SER A 340 -6.60 -5.62 -21.58
CA SER A 340 -6.62 -6.67 -22.62
C SER A 340 -7.97 -7.35 -22.79
N THR A 341 -8.87 -7.25 -21.81
CA THR A 341 -10.18 -7.93 -21.78
C THR A 341 -11.37 -6.99 -21.86
N SER A 342 -11.14 -5.68 -21.93
CA SER A 342 -12.19 -4.65 -21.99
C SER A 342 -11.90 -3.63 -23.08
N ASP A 343 -12.95 -2.93 -23.52
CA ASP A 343 -12.86 -1.77 -24.41
C ASP A 343 -12.81 -0.44 -23.65
N ASP A 344 -12.52 -0.49 -22.36
CA ASP A 344 -12.43 0.68 -21.50
C ASP A 344 -11.40 1.69 -22.04
N ARG A 345 -11.72 2.97 -21.93
CA ARG A 345 -10.86 4.07 -22.35
C ARG A 345 -10.54 4.95 -21.15
N PHE A 346 -9.34 5.49 -21.13
CA PHE A 346 -8.96 6.51 -20.15
C PHE A 346 -9.75 7.79 -20.43
N VAL A 347 -10.43 8.28 -19.38
CA VAL A 347 -11.24 9.49 -19.39
C VAL A 347 -10.85 10.39 -18.22
N PRO A 348 -11.09 11.72 -18.27
CA PRO A 348 -10.89 12.58 -17.11
C PRO A 348 -11.62 12.05 -15.88
N ALA A 349 -10.96 12.11 -14.70
CA ALA A 349 -11.57 11.66 -13.46
C ALA A 349 -12.74 12.60 -13.06
N PRO A 350 -13.82 12.06 -12.43
CA PRO A 350 -14.89 12.90 -11.89
C PRO A 350 -14.39 13.86 -10.83
N GLY A 351 -14.94 15.06 -10.81
CA GLY A 351 -14.61 16.11 -9.84
C GLY A 351 -14.06 17.39 -10.47
N GLN A 352 -13.56 18.27 -9.63
CA GLN A 352 -12.93 19.52 -10.10
C GLN A 352 -11.54 19.23 -10.66
N ARG A 353 -11.20 19.87 -11.78
CA ARG A 353 -9.84 19.79 -12.34
C ARG A 353 -8.81 20.32 -11.35
N GLY A 354 -7.77 19.54 -11.09
CA GLY A 354 -6.66 19.93 -10.22
C GLY A 354 -5.75 20.98 -10.90
N LEU A 355 -5.21 21.89 -10.10
CA LEU A 355 -4.25 22.91 -10.55
C LEU A 355 -2.83 22.35 -10.67
N VAL A 356 -2.53 21.27 -9.96
CA VAL A 356 -1.20 20.67 -9.87
C VAL A 356 -1.12 19.38 -10.66
N MET A 357 -2.21 18.59 -10.70
CA MET A 357 -2.23 17.28 -11.34
C MET A 357 -3.35 17.13 -12.36
N ILE A 358 -3.06 16.40 -13.44
CA ILE A 358 -4.06 15.83 -14.34
C ILE A 358 -4.50 14.51 -13.77
N CYS A 359 -5.81 14.38 -13.47
CA CYS A 359 -6.41 13.19 -12.91
C CYS A 359 -7.30 12.52 -13.95
N PHE A 360 -7.08 11.22 -14.19
CA PHE A 360 -7.89 10.46 -15.14
C PHE A 360 -8.14 9.03 -14.63
N THR A 361 -9.10 8.33 -15.21
CA THR A 361 -9.56 7.02 -14.73
C THR A 361 -9.99 6.13 -15.88
N LEU A 362 -10.19 4.84 -15.57
CA LEU A 362 -10.94 3.89 -16.41
C LEU A 362 -12.33 3.71 -15.79
N PRO A 363 -13.44 3.89 -16.52
CA PRO A 363 -14.79 3.83 -15.95
C PRO A 363 -15.10 2.54 -15.17
N SER A 364 -14.73 1.38 -15.70
CA SER A 364 -15.03 0.08 -15.12
C SER A 364 -13.88 -0.51 -14.29
N PHE A 365 -12.80 0.25 -14.03
CA PHE A 365 -11.69 -0.17 -13.18
C PHE A 365 -11.44 0.87 -12.07
N GLU A 366 -11.47 0.44 -10.81
CA GLU A 366 -11.49 1.33 -9.63
C GLU A 366 -10.13 1.97 -9.30
N VAL A 367 -9.51 2.66 -10.28
CA VAL A 367 -8.25 3.40 -10.07
C VAL A 367 -8.33 4.81 -10.63
N VAL A 368 -7.50 5.69 -10.07
CA VAL A 368 -7.23 7.03 -10.59
C VAL A 368 -5.75 7.13 -10.90
N PHE A 369 -5.44 7.70 -12.03
CA PHE A 369 -4.10 8.04 -12.49
C PHE A 369 -3.88 9.53 -12.28
N LYS A 370 -2.70 9.90 -11.80
CA LYS A 370 -2.32 11.30 -11.56
C LYS A 370 -0.98 11.61 -12.20
N VAL A 371 -0.95 12.62 -13.04
CA VAL A 371 0.27 13.14 -13.69
C VAL A 371 0.47 14.58 -13.25
N ILE A 372 1.70 14.93 -12.85
CA ILE A 372 2.03 16.29 -12.44
C ILE A 372 2.09 17.17 -13.69
N ARG A 373 1.41 18.33 -13.69
CA ARG A 373 1.44 19.32 -14.78
C ARG A 373 2.84 19.89 -14.95
N ASP A 374 3.21 20.25 -16.18
CA ASP A 374 4.48 20.91 -16.47
C ASP A 374 4.48 22.35 -15.93
N HIS A 375 3.34 23.03 -16.03
CA HIS A 375 3.13 24.37 -15.50
C HIS A 375 2.08 24.32 -14.37
N ILE A 376 2.56 24.50 -13.14
CA ILE A 376 1.70 24.63 -11.97
C ILE A 376 1.30 26.11 -11.86
N ALA A 377 0.00 26.35 -11.61
CA ALA A 377 -0.52 27.72 -11.52
C ALA A 377 0.23 28.54 -10.45
N GLU A 378 0.57 29.81 -10.75
CA GLU A 378 1.34 30.71 -9.86
C GLU A 378 0.72 30.89 -8.47
N VAL A 379 -0.58 30.65 -8.34
CA VAL A 379 -1.29 30.64 -7.04
C VAL A 379 -0.79 29.54 -6.10
N LYS A 380 -0.17 28.46 -6.66
CA LYS A 380 0.43 27.34 -5.92
C LYS A 380 1.94 27.51 -5.93
N SER A 381 2.55 27.89 -4.83
CA SER A 381 4.01 28.04 -4.69
C SER A 381 4.74 26.70 -4.53
N VAL A 382 4.39 25.69 -5.34
CA VAL A 382 4.97 24.34 -5.28
C VAL A 382 5.61 23.95 -6.61
N SER A 383 6.79 23.33 -6.55
CA SER A 383 7.45 22.77 -7.73
C SER A 383 7.09 21.29 -7.91
N LYS A 384 7.31 20.75 -9.11
CA LYS A 384 7.18 19.30 -9.40
C LYS A 384 7.96 18.44 -8.41
N LYS A 385 9.15 18.89 -8.00
CA LYS A 385 10.00 18.20 -7.02
C LYS A 385 9.37 18.20 -5.62
N ASP A 386 8.73 19.30 -5.21
CA ASP A 386 8.07 19.41 -3.91
C ASP A 386 6.86 18.48 -3.85
N VAL A 387 6.06 18.43 -4.92
CA VAL A 387 4.94 17.48 -5.02
C VAL A 387 5.42 16.05 -4.87
N MET A 388 6.48 15.65 -5.61
CA MET A 388 7.04 14.30 -5.48
C MET A 388 7.58 14.02 -4.06
N ALA A 389 8.18 15.02 -3.40
CA ALA A 389 8.64 14.88 -2.02
C ALA A 389 7.49 14.63 -1.05
N LYS A 390 6.34 15.32 -1.23
CA LYS A 390 5.13 15.12 -0.42
C LYS A 390 4.50 13.75 -0.62
N TYR A 391 4.42 13.24 -1.85
CA TYR A 391 4.02 11.85 -2.11
C TYR A 391 4.98 10.84 -1.46
N SER A 392 6.28 11.09 -1.52
CA SER A 392 7.29 10.27 -0.83
C SER A 392 7.15 10.35 0.71
N PHE A 393 6.81 11.51 1.25
CA PHE A 393 6.53 11.69 2.67
C PHE A 393 5.34 10.82 3.11
N VAL A 394 4.20 10.88 2.40
CA VAL A 394 3.02 10.02 2.65
C VAL A 394 3.41 8.55 2.63
N PHE A 395 4.20 8.14 1.65
CA PHE A 395 4.67 6.76 1.52
C PHE A 395 5.39 6.24 2.77
N ARG A 396 6.16 7.10 3.45
CA ARG A 396 6.99 6.73 4.60
C ARG A 396 6.31 6.94 5.96
N HIS A 397 5.30 7.81 6.05
CA HIS A 397 4.80 8.33 7.33
C HIS A 397 3.32 8.08 7.59
N ASP A 398 2.56 7.47 6.64
CA ASP A 398 1.15 7.18 6.90
C ASP A 398 0.98 6.17 8.04
N ARG A 399 0.43 6.64 9.15
CA ARG A 399 0.06 5.84 10.32
C ARG A 399 -1.42 5.97 10.66
N ALA A 400 -2.11 6.90 9.98
CA ALA A 400 -3.50 7.22 10.24
C ALA A 400 -4.48 6.27 9.56
N GLY A 401 -4.05 5.60 8.47
CA GLY A 401 -4.97 4.87 7.59
C GLY A 401 -6.05 5.79 7.01
N ARG A 402 -5.72 7.09 6.88
CA ARG A 402 -6.56 8.14 6.32
C ARG A 402 -6.00 8.73 5.03
N LEU A 403 -4.86 8.21 4.57
CA LEU A 403 -4.22 8.58 3.31
C LEU A 403 -4.40 7.46 2.29
N ILE A 404 -4.62 7.81 1.04
CA ILE A 404 -4.73 6.81 -0.03
C ILE A 404 -3.34 6.32 -0.45
N ASP A 405 -3.23 5.01 -0.71
CA ASP A 405 -2.03 4.41 -1.27
C ASP A 405 -1.85 4.84 -2.73
N ALA A 406 -1.13 5.95 -2.94
CA ALA A 406 -0.71 6.41 -4.26
C ALA A 406 0.63 5.77 -4.63
N GLN A 407 0.61 4.80 -5.53
CA GLN A 407 1.81 4.10 -5.98
C GLN A 407 2.42 4.80 -7.20
N GLU A 408 3.69 5.17 -7.07
CA GLU A 408 4.47 5.72 -8.17
C GLU A 408 4.77 4.65 -9.22
N PHE A 409 4.54 4.96 -10.49
CA PHE A 409 4.95 4.16 -11.65
C PHE A 409 5.80 5.00 -12.57
N ARG A 410 6.82 4.38 -13.16
CA ARG A 410 7.72 5.04 -14.11
C ARG A 410 7.73 4.30 -15.43
N ARG A 411 7.80 5.06 -16.53
CA ARG A 411 7.93 4.55 -17.90
C ARG A 411 6.83 3.57 -18.28
N LEU A 412 5.59 3.89 -17.87
CA LEU A 412 4.43 3.13 -18.33
C LEU A 412 4.12 3.47 -19.80
N ARG A 413 3.69 2.45 -20.53
CA ARG A 413 3.36 2.53 -21.95
C ARG A 413 1.93 2.07 -22.17
N PHE A 414 1.13 2.90 -22.85
CA PHE A 414 -0.27 2.61 -23.17
C PHE A 414 -0.58 2.98 -24.60
N PRO A 415 -1.41 2.19 -25.35
CA PRO A 415 -1.85 2.55 -26.69
C PRO A 415 -2.65 3.86 -26.68
N VAL A 416 -2.33 4.80 -27.57
CA VAL A 416 -3.04 6.09 -27.73
C VAL A 416 -4.54 5.89 -27.94
N ALA A 417 -4.92 4.88 -28.72
CA ALA A 417 -6.32 4.55 -28.99
C ALA A 417 -7.18 4.28 -27.75
N ARG A 418 -6.55 4.03 -26.61
CA ARG A 418 -7.22 3.82 -25.32
C ARG A 418 -7.58 5.11 -24.57
N PHE A 419 -7.22 6.27 -25.10
CA PHE A 419 -7.51 7.56 -24.45
C PHE A 419 -8.67 8.28 -25.14
N ALA A 420 -9.49 8.97 -24.35
CA ALA A 420 -10.45 9.92 -24.87
C ALA A 420 -9.71 11.16 -25.43
N GLU A 421 -10.25 11.77 -26.49
CA GLU A 421 -9.61 12.87 -27.19
C GLU A 421 -9.38 14.08 -26.26
N GLU A 422 -10.39 14.43 -25.44
CA GLU A 422 -10.29 15.51 -24.46
C GLU A 422 -9.11 15.30 -23.49
N LEU A 423 -8.88 14.07 -23.02
CA LEU A 423 -7.77 13.74 -22.14
C LEU A 423 -6.42 13.82 -22.88
N LEU A 424 -6.37 13.36 -24.14
CA LEU A 424 -5.16 13.47 -24.95
C LEU A 424 -4.74 14.92 -25.16
N ASP A 425 -5.70 15.79 -25.44
CA ASP A 425 -5.44 17.22 -25.63
C ASP A 425 -4.92 17.87 -24.34
N GLU A 426 -5.50 17.53 -23.18
CA GLU A 426 -5.03 18.01 -21.90
C GLU A 426 -3.60 17.52 -21.59
N LEU A 427 -3.33 16.23 -21.81
CA LEU A 427 -2.00 15.65 -21.57
C LEU A 427 -0.93 16.27 -22.47
N ARG A 428 -1.25 16.53 -23.75
CA ARG A 428 -0.34 17.18 -24.71
C ARG A 428 -0.07 18.65 -24.37
N ALA A 429 -1.08 19.34 -23.87
CA ALA A 429 -0.96 20.77 -23.54
C ALA A 429 -0.24 21.00 -22.20
N GLU A 430 -0.42 20.14 -21.22
CA GLU A 430 -0.12 20.42 -19.82
C GLU A 430 0.87 19.44 -19.17
N ALA A 431 1.28 18.37 -19.89
CA ALA A 431 2.19 17.34 -19.37
C ALA A 431 3.20 16.84 -20.43
N ALA A 432 3.52 17.65 -21.42
CA ALA A 432 4.37 17.28 -22.57
C ALA A 432 5.81 16.90 -22.15
N ASP A 433 6.31 17.44 -21.02
CA ASP A 433 7.64 17.13 -20.47
C ASP A 433 7.72 15.72 -19.88
N SER A 434 6.60 15.12 -19.51
CA SER A 434 6.54 13.81 -18.83
C SER A 434 5.65 12.78 -19.53
N VAL A 435 4.95 13.16 -20.61
CA VAL A 435 4.10 12.28 -21.41
C VAL A 435 4.46 12.40 -22.88
N HIS A 436 5.01 11.34 -23.45
CA HIS A 436 5.58 11.35 -24.80
C HIS A 436 4.82 10.41 -25.73
N LEU A 437 4.53 10.90 -26.95
CA LEU A 437 3.98 10.08 -28.03
C LEU A 437 5.14 9.39 -28.78
N VAL A 438 5.14 8.05 -28.77
CA VAL A 438 6.13 7.24 -29.49
C VAL A 438 5.40 6.21 -30.36
N GLY A 439 5.31 6.46 -31.66
CA GLY A 439 4.47 5.67 -32.56
C GLY A 439 2.99 5.75 -32.15
N ASP A 440 2.36 4.61 -31.95
CA ASP A 440 0.95 4.49 -31.54
C ASP A 440 0.77 4.44 -30.02
N ASP A 441 1.82 4.71 -29.23
CA ASP A 441 1.79 4.60 -27.77
C ASP A 441 2.11 5.93 -27.07
N LEU A 442 1.46 6.15 -25.92
CA LEU A 442 1.83 7.15 -24.94
C LEU A 442 2.74 6.53 -23.88
N ILE A 443 3.87 7.17 -23.64
CA ILE A 443 4.82 6.82 -22.60
C ILE A 443 4.71 7.86 -21.49
N PHE A 444 4.45 7.40 -20.28
CA PHE A 444 4.43 8.21 -19.07
C PHE A 444 5.74 7.98 -18.32
N ASP A 445 6.60 8.98 -18.27
CA ASP A 445 7.86 8.90 -17.53
C ASP A 445 7.62 8.68 -16.06
N HIS A 446 6.60 9.34 -15.53
CA HIS A 446 6.22 9.28 -14.13
C HIS A 446 4.71 9.54 -13.96
N LEU A 447 4.05 8.68 -13.19
CA LEU A 447 2.67 8.89 -12.77
C LEU A 447 2.38 8.15 -11.45
N TYR A 448 1.34 8.59 -10.75
CA TYR A 448 0.80 7.89 -9.58
C TYR A 448 -0.47 7.13 -9.95
N ILE A 449 -0.63 5.93 -9.40
CA ILE A 449 -1.87 5.16 -9.50
C ILE A 449 -2.38 4.92 -8.08
N GLU A 450 -3.61 5.33 -7.84
CA GLU A 450 -4.29 5.16 -6.55
C GLU A 450 -5.67 4.53 -6.74
N ARG A 451 -6.27 4.07 -5.64
CA ARG A 451 -7.63 3.59 -5.66
C ARG A 451 -8.61 4.75 -5.82
N ARG A 452 -9.62 4.57 -6.67
CA ARG A 452 -10.70 5.55 -6.85
C ARG A 452 -11.58 5.59 -5.60
N VAL A 453 -11.83 6.80 -5.11
CA VAL A 453 -12.82 7.12 -4.07
C VAL A 453 -13.81 8.14 -4.62
N THR A 454 -14.96 8.27 -3.99
CA THR A 454 -15.90 9.33 -4.35
C THR A 454 -15.50 10.61 -3.63
N PRO A 455 -15.18 11.72 -4.34
CA PRO A 455 -14.92 13.00 -3.70
C PRO A 455 -16.02 13.38 -2.71
N LEU A 456 -15.62 13.91 -1.54
CA LEU A 456 -16.56 14.12 -0.43
C LEU A 456 -17.63 15.16 -0.78
N ASP A 457 -17.29 16.21 -1.52
CA ASP A 457 -18.24 17.22 -2.01
C ASP A 457 -19.32 16.61 -2.92
N ILE A 458 -18.94 15.68 -3.81
CA ILE A 458 -19.86 14.93 -4.66
C ILE A 458 -20.69 13.98 -3.81
N PHE A 459 -20.06 13.24 -2.90
CA PHE A 459 -20.75 12.28 -2.03
C PHE A 459 -21.82 12.96 -1.17
N LEU A 460 -21.52 14.13 -0.57
CA LEU A 460 -22.48 14.84 0.28
C LEU A 460 -23.70 15.38 -0.50
N ARG A 461 -23.54 15.64 -1.81
CA ARG A 461 -24.64 16.05 -2.68
C ARG A 461 -25.55 14.90 -3.08
N ASP A 462 -24.95 13.71 -3.38
CA ASP A 462 -25.65 12.64 -4.09
C ASP A 462 -26.05 11.47 -3.15
N ALA A 463 -25.47 11.38 -1.95
CA ALA A 463 -25.74 10.29 -1.01
C ALA A 463 -27.03 10.49 -0.19
N PRO A 464 -27.65 9.39 0.30
CA PRO A 464 -28.73 9.48 1.28
C PRO A 464 -28.31 10.27 2.52
N GLU A 465 -29.25 11.05 3.10
CA GLU A 465 -28.98 11.96 4.23
C GLU A 465 -28.25 11.27 5.39
N ALA A 466 -28.67 10.07 5.78
CA ALA A 466 -28.01 9.32 6.85
C ALA A 466 -26.55 8.95 6.54
N ALA A 467 -26.21 8.70 5.27
CA ALA A 467 -24.86 8.45 4.84
C ALA A 467 -24.03 9.74 4.82
N ALA A 468 -24.60 10.84 4.33
CA ALA A 468 -23.98 12.15 4.34
C ALA A 468 -23.65 12.64 5.77
N ARG A 469 -24.59 12.49 6.73
CA ARG A 469 -24.37 12.80 8.16
C ARG A 469 -23.20 12.00 8.75
N ARG A 470 -23.11 10.70 8.46
CA ARG A 470 -21.97 9.88 8.90
C ARG A 470 -20.66 10.33 8.27
N ALA A 471 -20.68 10.66 6.99
CA ALA A 471 -19.49 11.08 6.27
C ALA A 471 -18.93 12.40 6.81
N VAL A 472 -19.76 13.39 7.15
CA VAL A 472 -19.27 14.66 7.73
C VAL A 472 -18.67 14.47 9.12
N VAL A 473 -19.23 13.57 9.94
CA VAL A 473 -18.63 13.23 11.24
C VAL A 473 -17.31 12.49 11.05
N ASP A 474 -17.23 11.56 10.08
CA ASP A 474 -15.98 10.83 9.82
C ASP A 474 -14.92 11.73 9.12
N TYR A 475 -15.33 12.78 8.41
CA TYR A 475 -14.43 13.80 7.87
C TYR A 475 -13.66 14.52 8.98
N GLY A 476 -14.33 14.98 10.03
CA GLY A 476 -13.66 15.60 11.18
C GLY A 476 -12.75 14.61 11.92
N ARG A 477 -13.15 13.34 12.02
CA ARG A 477 -12.27 12.28 12.54
C ARG A 477 -11.04 12.09 11.67
N ALA A 478 -11.18 12.12 10.34
CA ALA A 478 -10.05 11.99 9.44
C ALA A 478 -9.02 13.11 9.66
N ILE A 479 -9.46 14.36 9.83
CA ILE A 479 -8.58 15.48 10.14
C ILE A 479 -7.86 15.26 11.48
N ARG A 480 -8.58 14.82 12.50
CA ARG A 480 -8.02 14.52 13.83
C ARG A 480 -7.01 13.38 13.80
N ASP A 481 -7.34 12.30 13.10
CA ASP A 481 -6.47 11.13 12.94
C ASP A 481 -5.16 11.50 12.22
N LEU A 482 -5.23 12.35 11.18
CA LEU A 482 -4.07 12.91 10.49
C LEU A 482 -3.24 13.79 11.44
N ALA A 483 -3.88 14.70 12.18
CA ALA A 483 -3.19 15.56 13.13
C ALA A 483 -2.43 14.76 14.20
N TYR A 484 -3.02 13.69 14.72
CA TYR A 484 -2.41 12.80 15.70
C TYR A 484 -1.20 12.02 15.16
N THR A 485 -1.09 11.90 13.86
CA THR A 485 0.06 11.25 13.20
C THR A 485 1.04 12.26 12.59
N ASP A 486 0.99 13.51 13.06
CA ASP A 486 1.86 14.61 12.60
C ASP A 486 1.68 14.96 11.12
N VAL A 487 0.45 14.84 10.61
CA VAL A 487 0.10 15.20 9.23
C VAL A 487 -0.92 16.33 9.23
N PHE A 488 -0.60 17.44 8.58
CA PHE A 488 -1.52 18.54 8.30
C PHE A 488 -1.85 18.54 6.80
N PRO A 489 -3.13 18.45 6.40
CA PRO A 489 -3.52 18.36 4.99
C PRO A 489 -3.21 19.59 4.14
N GLY A 490 -2.91 20.74 4.76
CA GLY A 490 -2.80 22.05 4.09
C GLY A 490 -4.15 22.74 4.09
N ASP A 491 -4.91 22.60 3.04
CA ASP A 491 -6.31 23.05 3.03
C ASP A 491 -7.28 21.92 3.43
N LEU A 492 -8.37 22.28 4.11
CA LEU A 492 -9.40 21.32 4.55
C LEU A 492 -10.62 21.35 3.61
N LEU A 493 -10.42 21.48 2.32
CA LEU A 493 -11.52 21.49 1.35
C LEU A 493 -12.12 20.09 1.20
N LEU A 494 -13.45 20.03 1.12
CA LEU A 494 -14.18 18.76 0.96
C LEU A 494 -13.72 17.97 -0.28
N LYS A 495 -13.39 18.68 -1.37
CA LYS A 495 -12.92 18.07 -2.63
C LYS A 495 -11.59 17.33 -2.52
N ASN A 496 -10.79 17.57 -1.47
CA ASN A 496 -9.50 16.94 -1.25
C ASN A 496 -9.61 15.67 -0.42
N PHE A 497 -10.82 15.39 0.10
CA PHE A 497 -11.18 14.17 0.80
C PHE A 497 -12.13 13.32 -0.05
N GLY A 498 -12.11 12.02 0.17
CA GLY A 498 -12.98 11.09 -0.54
C GLY A 498 -13.57 10.05 0.38
N VAL A 499 -14.72 9.54 0.00
CA VAL A 499 -15.42 8.48 0.72
C VAL A 499 -15.11 7.14 0.07
N THR A 500 -14.60 6.21 0.87
CA THR A 500 -14.37 4.82 0.43
C THR A 500 -15.70 4.06 0.37
N ARG A 501 -15.71 2.89 -0.27
CA ARG A 501 -16.89 2.00 -0.31
C ARG A 501 -17.42 1.58 1.07
N HIS A 502 -16.59 1.64 2.10
CA HIS A 502 -16.96 1.33 3.50
C HIS A 502 -17.44 2.57 4.27
N GLY A 503 -17.66 3.69 3.58
CA GLY A 503 -18.12 4.95 4.21
C GLY A 503 -17.03 5.69 4.99
N ARG A 504 -15.77 5.25 4.93
CA ARG A 504 -14.64 5.92 5.60
C ARG A 504 -14.13 7.07 4.77
N VAL A 505 -13.93 8.22 5.39
CA VAL A 505 -13.36 9.40 4.75
C VAL A 505 -11.83 9.32 4.80
N VAL A 506 -11.21 9.57 3.66
CA VAL A 506 -9.75 9.54 3.47
C VAL A 506 -9.30 10.78 2.71
N PHE A 507 -8.07 11.22 2.94
CA PHE A 507 -7.44 12.34 2.25
C PHE A 507 -6.63 11.82 1.05
N TYR A 508 -6.68 12.52 -0.09
CA TYR A 508 -6.01 12.07 -1.31
C TYR A 508 -5.30 13.18 -2.11
N ASP A 509 -5.35 14.44 -1.65
CA ASP A 509 -4.69 15.57 -2.31
C ASP A 509 -3.46 16.03 -1.52
N TYR A 510 -2.27 15.63 -1.97
CA TYR A 510 -1.04 15.76 -1.18
C TYR A 510 -0.19 16.98 -1.55
N ASP A 511 -0.63 17.83 -2.47
CA ASP A 511 0.16 18.95 -2.99
C ASP A 511 0.45 20.07 -1.96
N GLU A 512 -0.34 20.19 -0.90
CA GLU A 512 -0.11 21.15 0.21
C GLU A 512 0.21 20.50 1.56
N LEU A 513 0.27 19.17 1.60
CA LEU A 513 0.48 18.42 2.84
C LEU A 513 1.83 18.79 3.50
N CYS A 514 1.83 18.97 4.83
CA CYS A 514 3.02 19.19 5.64
C CYS A 514 2.90 18.52 7.02
N ARG A 515 3.88 18.67 7.90
CA ARG A 515 3.78 18.20 9.27
C ARG A 515 3.03 19.20 10.13
N VAL A 516 2.22 18.70 11.08
CA VAL A 516 1.64 19.53 12.13
C VAL A 516 2.75 20.22 12.95
N SER A 517 3.85 19.51 13.22
CA SER A 517 5.00 20.05 13.96
C SER A 517 5.72 21.20 13.25
N ASP A 518 5.61 21.32 11.93
CA ASP A 518 6.23 22.40 11.13
C ASP A 518 5.33 23.66 11.05
N CYS A 519 4.03 23.55 11.36
CA CYS A 519 3.07 24.64 11.28
C CYS A 519 3.16 25.59 12.49
N GLN A 520 2.76 26.85 12.30
CA GLN A 520 2.57 27.83 13.34
C GLN A 520 1.07 28.16 13.47
N PHE A 521 0.37 27.51 14.38
CA PHE A 521 -1.06 27.75 14.60
C PHE A 521 -1.28 29.02 15.42
N ARG A 522 -1.84 30.04 14.80
CA ARG A 522 -2.03 31.37 15.37
C ARG A 522 -3.51 31.70 15.51
N ASP A 523 -3.83 32.51 16.52
CA ASP A 523 -5.14 33.15 16.65
C ASP A 523 -5.25 34.23 15.58
N LEU A 524 -6.43 34.35 14.96
CA LEU A 524 -6.68 35.40 13.97
C LEU A 524 -6.69 36.75 14.67
N PRO A 525 -5.82 37.72 14.30
CA PRO A 525 -5.82 39.03 14.91
C PRO A 525 -7.15 39.77 14.65
N GLN A 526 -7.69 40.36 15.71
CA GLN A 526 -8.89 41.17 15.59
C GLN A 526 -8.61 42.44 14.75
N ALA A 527 -9.52 42.78 13.84
CA ALA A 527 -9.43 44.00 13.06
C ALA A 527 -9.41 45.23 13.98
N ARG A 528 -8.62 46.24 13.65
CA ARG A 528 -8.47 47.47 14.43
C ARG A 528 -9.48 48.53 14.02
N CYS A 529 -9.97 48.45 12.76
CA CYS A 529 -10.93 49.36 12.15
C CYS A 529 -11.67 48.62 11.01
N ASP A 530 -12.78 49.23 10.54
CA ASP A 530 -13.60 48.68 9.46
C ASP A 530 -12.81 48.54 8.14
N GLU A 531 -11.77 49.34 7.93
CA GLU A 531 -10.89 49.24 6.77
C GLU A 531 -10.05 47.95 6.78
N ASP A 532 -9.64 47.49 7.95
CA ASP A 532 -8.89 46.22 8.11
C ASP A 532 -9.78 45.01 7.79
N GLU A 533 -11.08 45.05 8.14
CA GLU A 533 -12.05 44.00 7.81
C GLU A 533 -12.37 43.92 6.32
N MET A 534 -12.32 45.05 5.61
CA MET A 534 -12.68 45.14 4.19
C MET A 534 -11.51 44.87 3.23
N ARG A 535 -10.31 44.68 3.73
CA ARG A 535 -9.13 44.39 2.89
C ARG A 535 -9.17 42.99 2.32
N ALA A 536 -8.82 42.87 1.04
CA ALA A 536 -8.64 41.58 0.37
C ALA A 536 -7.36 40.84 0.83
N GLU A 537 -6.37 41.58 1.31
CA GLU A 537 -5.10 41.05 1.82
C GLU A 537 -5.03 41.19 3.35
N PRO A 538 -4.39 40.23 4.07
CA PRO A 538 -4.20 40.36 5.50
C PRO A 538 -3.48 41.65 5.87
N TRP A 539 -4.03 42.43 6.81
CA TRP A 539 -3.41 43.64 7.35
C TRP A 539 -2.28 43.38 8.34
N PHE A 540 -2.03 42.09 8.65
CA PHE A 540 -0.96 41.63 9.54
C PHE A 540 0.00 40.72 8.77
N PHE A 541 1.20 40.51 9.32
CA PHE A 541 2.19 39.64 8.72
C PHE A 541 1.74 38.17 8.80
N VAL A 542 1.79 37.48 7.67
CA VAL A 542 1.54 36.04 7.51
C VAL A 542 2.85 35.40 7.06
N GLY A 543 3.41 34.52 7.91
CA GLY A 543 4.58 33.73 7.58
C GLY A 543 4.21 32.49 6.74
N GLU A 544 5.20 31.88 6.11
CA GLU A 544 5.03 30.71 5.22
C GLU A 544 4.35 29.51 5.91
N HIS A 545 4.58 29.34 7.22
CA HIS A 545 4.04 28.23 8.00
C HIS A 545 2.89 28.62 8.92
N ASP A 546 2.42 29.86 8.83
CA ASP A 546 1.31 30.35 9.65
C ASP A 546 -0.01 29.71 9.21
N VAL A 547 -0.74 29.16 10.16
CA VAL A 547 -2.07 28.60 9.97
C VAL A 547 -3.04 29.28 10.94
N PHE A 548 -4.14 29.77 10.40
CA PHE A 548 -5.25 30.38 11.14
C PHE A 548 -6.47 29.45 11.06
N PRO A 549 -6.65 28.49 11.97
CA PRO A 549 -7.68 27.45 11.85
C PRO A 549 -9.10 28.02 11.73
N GLU A 550 -9.37 29.17 12.34
CA GLU A 550 -10.68 29.85 12.29
C GLU A 550 -11.10 30.19 10.86
N THR A 551 -10.13 30.56 10.01
CA THR A 551 -10.40 30.95 8.61
C THR A 551 -10.85 29.77 7.75
N LEU A 552 -10.45 28.55 8.10
CA LEU A 552 -10.81 27.31 7.38
C LEU A 552 -12.32 27.05 7.39
N LEU A 553 -13.05 27.55 8.41
CA LEU A 553 -14.51 27.48 8.48
C LEU A 553 -15.21 28.18 7.31
N ASN A 554 -14.62 29.22 6.74
CA ASN A 554 -15.20 30.00 5.64
C ASN A 554 -15.23 29.19 4.33
N PHE A 555 -14.32 28.20 4.20
CA PHE A 555 -14.16 27.39 3.00
C PHE A 555 -14.79 25.99 3.12
N LEU A 556 -15.51 25.72 4.22
CA LEU A 556 -16.03 24.38 4.51
C LEU A 556 -17.06 23.86 3.48
N GLY A 557 -17.82 24.77 2.83
CA GLY A 557 -18.71 24.42 1.71
C GLY A 557 -19.81 23.38 2.01
N MET A 558 -20.15 23.15 3.28
CA MET A 558 -21.19 22.19 3.67
C MET A 558 -22.57 22.82 3.71
N PRO A 559 -23.65 22.08 3.33
CA PRO A 559 -25.04 22.46 3.59
C PRO A 559 -25.31 22.68 5.09
N GLY A 560 -26.16 23.64 5.45
CA GLY A 560 -26.44 24.06 6.83
C GLY A 560 -26.65 22.92 7.82
N PRO A 561 -27.59 21.96 7.60
CA PRO A 561 -27.83 20.85 8.53
C PRO A 561 -26.62 19.93 8.73
N LEU A 562 -25.83 19.68 7.68
CA LEU A 562 -24.61 18.87 7.77
C LEU A 562 -23.49 19.64 8.48
N ARG A 563 -23.41 20.96 8.27
CA ARG A 563 -22.46 21.83 8.97
C ARG A 563 -22.74 21.87 10.48
N GLU A 564 -23.98 21.93 10.89
CA GLU A 564 -24.36 21.88 12.31
C GLU A 564 -23.97 20.55 12.96
N GLU A 565 -24.23 19.44 12.29
CA GLU A 565 -23.84 18.08 12.74
C GLU A 565 -22.32 17.99 12.89
N TYR A 566 -21.59 18.45 11.88
CA TYR A 566 -20.13 18.46 11.86
C TYR A 566 -19.55 19.31 12.99
N LEU A 567 -20.01 20.56 13.15
CA LEU A 567 -19.49 21.48 14.17
C LEU A 567 -19.85 21.04 15.60
N ARG A 568 -21.00 20.37 15.79
CA ARG A 568 -21.34 19.76 17.10
C ARG A 568 -20.26 18.79 17.57
N ALA A 569 -19.67 18.04 16.65
CA ALA A 569 -18.66 17.00 16.96
C ALA A 569 -17.22 17.50 16.89
N HIS A 570 -16.92 18.54 16.11
CA HIS A 570 -15.56 18.88 15.68
C HIS A 570 -15.25 20.39 15.64
N ALA A 571 -16.01 21.24 16.37
CA ALA A 571 -15.75 22.69 16.40
C ALA A 571 -14.34 23.04 16.90
N ASP A 572 -13.76 22.19 17.74
CA ASP A 572 -12.41 22.39 18.30
C ASP A 572 -11.29 22.34 17.24
N LEU A 573 -11.51 21.68 16.09
CA LEU A 573 -10.56 21.65 14.98
C LEU A 573 -10.29 23.03 14.37
N TYR A 574 -11.21 23.97 14.53
CA TYR A 574 -11.10 25.36 14.05
C TYR A 574 -10.56 26.33 15.12
N GLN A 575 -10.04 25.76 16.22
CA GLN A 575 -9.40 26.54 17.30
C GLN A 575 -7.90 26.25 17.32
N PRO A 576 -7.03 27.26 17.34
CA PRO A 576 -5.58 27.08 17.44
C PRO A 576 -5.17 26.20 18.65
N GLY A 577 -5.98 26.23 19.73
CA GLY A 577 -5.75 25.47 20.94
C GLY A 577 -5.70 23.94 20.73
N PHE A 578 -6.52 23.37 19.82
CA PHE A 578 -6.46 21.95 19.48
C PHE A 578 -5.08 21.59 18.88
N TRP A 579 -4.67 22.34 17.87
CA TRP A 579 -3.43 22.10 17.13
C TRP A 579 -2.18 22.29 17.99
N ARG A 580 -2.14 23.38 18.78
CA ARG A 580 -1.03 23.63 19.72
C ARG A 580 -0.89 22.53 20.77
N ARG A 581 -1.99 22.03 21.35
CA ARG A 581 -1.95 20.88 22.26
C ARG A 581 -1.45 19.62 21.57
N THR A 582 -1.88 19.37 20.34
CA THR A 582 -1.41 18.24 19.53
C THR A 582 0.10 18.34 19.29
N GLN A 583 0.62 19.51 18.89
CA GLN A 583 2.05 19.77 18.76
C GLN A 583 2.82 19.51 20.04
N GLN A 584 2.32 19.99 21.18
CA GLN A 584 2.96 19.79 22.50
C GLN A 584 3.06 18.29 22.84
N ARG A 585 2.00 17.52 22.58
CA ARG A 585 1.98 16.08 22.82
C ARG A 585 2.97 15.34 21.90
N ILE A 586 3.01 15.70 20.62
CA ILE A 586 3.99 15.16 19.65
C ILE A 586 5.42 15.50 20.10
N ALA A 587 5.69 16.76 20.48
CA ALA A 587 7.00 17.21 20.94
C ALA A 587 7.44 16.53 22.25
N ALA A 588 6.48 16.17 23.12
CA ALA A 588 6.73 15.38 24.33
C ALA A 588 7.02 13.90 24.02
N GLY A 589 6.95 13.48 22.75
CA GLY A 589 7.12 12.09 22.34
C GLY A 589 5.92 11.21 22.69
N GLU A 590 4.73 11.81 22.96
CA GLU A 590 3.53 11.04 23.23
C GLU A 590 3.05 10.37 21.95
N MET A 591 2.81 9.07 22.02
CA MET A 591 2.21 8.35 20.90
C MET A 591 0.68 8.50 20.94
N LEU A 592 0.16 9.31 20.03
CA LEU A 592 -1.27 9.46 19.85
C LEU A 592 -1.80 8.29 19.01
N GLU A 593 -2.68 7.48 19.61
CA GLU A 593 -3.20 6.29 18.94
C GLU A 593 -4.32 6.63 17.95
N VAL A 594 -4.20 6.08 16.75
CA VAL A 594 -5.25 6.07 15.73
C VAL A 594 -5.63 4.62 15.46
N LEU A 595 -6.87 4.25 15.77
CA LEU A 595 -7.36 2.88 15.68
C LEU A 595 -8.39 2.73 14.55
N PRO A 596 -8.42 1.59 13.84
CA PRO A 596 -9.44 1.30 12.82
C PRO A 596 -10.81 0.93 13.40
N TYR A 597 -10.94 0.86 14.71
CA TYR A 597 -12.14 0.49 15.46
C TYR A 597 -12.31 1.37 16.71
N VAL A 598 -13.44 1.25 17.39
CA VAL A 598 -13.71 1.94 18.66
C VAL A 598 -13.46 0.98 19.82
N PRO A 599 -12.52 1.29 20.73
CA PRO A 599 -12.32 0.49 21.93
C PRO A 599 -13.55 0.50 22.86
N PRO A 600 -13.85 -0.60 23.60
CA PRO A 600 -14.98 -0.69 24.49
C PRO A 600 -14.94 0.29 25.68
N GLU A 601 -13.75 0.71 26.10
CA GLU A 601 -13.54 1.64 27.24
C GLU A 601 -13.86 3.11 26.91
N ALA A 602 -14.13 3.45 25.66
CA ALA A 602 -14.58 4.78 25.24
C ALA A 602 -16.06 4.96 25.63
N GLY A 603 -16.38 4.90 26.95
CA GLY A 603 -17.71 5.16 27.48
C GLY A 603 -18.19 6.57 27.14
N GLU A 604 -19.49 6.73 26.89
CA GLU A 604 -20.37 7.90 26.75
C GLU A 604 -19.87 9.20 26.10
N ASP A 605 -18.57 9.48 25.99
CA ASP A 605 -18.01 10.54 25.16
C ASP A 605 -17.86 10.09 23.67
N SER A 606 -18.46 8.96 23.36
CA SER A 606 -18.31 8.25 22.09
C SER A 606 -19.23 8.76 20.97
N ALA A 607 -19.11 10.02 20.58
CA ALA A 607 -19.31 10.41 19.20
C ALA A 607 -18.34 9.63 18.23
N ARG A 608 -17.68 8.57 18.74
CA ARG A 608 -16.62 7.79 18.08
C ARG A 608 -17.04 6.43 17.52
N ALA A 609 -18.30 6.02 17.62
CA ALA A 609 -18.70 4.74 17.06
C ALA A 609 -18.63 4.76 15.52
N PRO A 610 -17.92 3.85 14.86
CA PRO A 610 -18.14 3.61 13.43
C PRO A 610 -19.55 3.02 13.30
N VAL A 611 -20.47 3.83 12.79
CA VAL A 611 -21.82 3.32 12.50
C VAL A 611 -21.73 2.55 11.18
N ILE A 612 -21.38 1.28 11.28
CA ILE A 612 -21.54 0.34 10.17
C ILE A 612 -22.96 -0.21 10.29
N ALA A 613 -23.93 0.53 9.74
CA ALA A 613 -25.24 -0.05 9.44
C ALA A 613 -25.16 -0.69 8.05
N ALA A 614 -25.64 -1.92 7.96
CA ALA A 614 -25.73 -2.68 6.73
C ALA A 614 -26.33 -1.83 5.59
N THR A 615 -25.60 -1.71 4.49
CA THR A 615 -26.10 -1.12 3.25
C THR A 615 -27.20 -2.04 2.73
N PRO A 616 -28.43 -1.55 2.47
CA PRO A 616 -29.39 -2.33 1.71
C PRO A 616 -28.78 -2.59 0.32
N ALA A 617 -28.86 -3.84 -0.13
CA ALA A 617 -28.37 -4.28 -1.43
C ALA A 617 -28.85 -3.31 -2.53
N ALA A 618 -27.90 -2.80 -3.32
CA ALA A 618 -28.20 -2.00 -4.49
C ALA A 618 -29.15 -2.79 -5.40
N ALA A 619 -30.35 -2.26 -5.62
CA ALA A 619 -31.30 -2.81 -6.55
C ALA A 619 -30.64 -2.78 -7.94
N THR A 620 -30.47 -3.95 -8.54
CA THR A 620 -30.07 -4.12 -9.93
C THR A 620 -31.05 -3.35 -10.81
N PRO A 621 -30.60 -2.45 -11.72
CA PRO A 621 -31.55 -1.82 -12.65
C PRO A 621 -32.15 -2.90 -13.53
N ALA A 622 -33.47 -2.99 -13.51
CA ALA A 622 -34.23 -3.88 -14.37
C ALA A 622 -33.90 -3.58 -15.85
N ALA A 623 -33.51 -4.62 -16.57
CA ALA A 623 -33.30 -4.55 -18.01
C ALA A 623 -34.59 -4.06 -18.69
N ALA A 624 -34.50 -2.93 -19.38
CA ALA A 624 -35.57 -2.44 -20.23
C ALA A 624 -35.73 -3.38 -21.43
N THR A 625 -36.88 -4.05 -21.49
CA THR A 625 -37.32 -4.84 -22.66
C THR A 625 -37.59 -3.89 -23.82
N PRO A 626 -37.06 -4.08 -25.03
CA PRO A 626 -37.45 -3.26 -26.17
C PRO A 626 -38.87 -3.62 -26.62
N ALA A 627 -39.75 -2.61 -26.63
CA ALA A 627 -41.07 -2.71 -27.21
C ALA A 627 -40.98 -2.95 -28.72
N ALA A 628 -41.61 -4.02 -29.16
CA ALA A 628 -41.76 -4.31 -30.58
C ALA A 628 -42.67 -3.25 -31.24
N ALA A 629 -42.17 -2.59 -32.27
CA ALA A 629 -42.97 -1.78 -33.17
C ALA A 629 -43.77 -2.70 -34.10
N GLN A 630 -45.07 -2.62 -34.04
CA GLN A 630 -45.98 -3.07 -35.12
C GLN A 630 -46.59 -1.83 -35.78
N VAL A 631 -46.57 -1.90 -37.09
CA VAL A 631 -47.16 -1.16 -38.19
C VAL A 631 -46.32 -0.06 -38.79
#